data_83b770e98edafe515cadd4faad72a398
#
_entry.id   83b770e98edafe515cadd4faad72a398
#
_cell.length_a   1.000
_cell.length_b   1.000
_cell.length_c   1.000
_cell.angle_alpha   90.00
_cell.angle_beta   90.00
_cell.angle_gamma   90.00
#
_symmetry.space_group_name_H-M   'P 1'
#
loop_
_entity.id
_entity.type
_entity.pdbx_description
1 polymer ?
#
loop_
_entity_poly.entity_id
_entity_poly.type
_entity_poly.pdbx_seq_one_letter_code
_entity_poly.pdbx_strand_id
1 'polypeptide(L)'
;IDHWLAANGILASVRRRPVIVSDGFLTGMQVAGIISLALCLIDPEHFYPLIWGVTALLLAPLNHRRGIDGWLRQWERGEFGPTLRMLLAGGMAGGFWEFFNFWARAKWIYTVPLFDEWKLFEMPLLGYLGFPAFALECACVYRLLVWYRLAPAFGAFTQEGPARGPLTRVVAVTIAVLIATTGYVAVDRVIIISRTPRVDDVAPL
;
A
#
# COMPACT_ATOMS: atom_id res chain seq x y z
N ILE A 1 13.55 7.99 3.15
CA ILE A 1 12.87 9.10 3.88
C ILE A 1 12.63 8.67 5.33
N ASP A 2 11.87 7.60 5.64
CA ASP A 2 11.56 7.17 7.02
C ASP A 2 12.82 6.99 7.88
N HIS A 3 13.87 6.35 7.37
CA HIS A 3 15.14 6.18 8.09
C HIS A 3 15.79 7.52 8.43
N TRP A 4 15.78 8.49 7.52
CA TRP A 4 16.30 9.83 7.76
C TRP A 4 15.47 10.57 8.82
N LEU A 5 14.15 10.50 8.73
CA LEU A 5 13.24 11.08 9.74
C LEU A 5 13.49 10.48 11.12
N ALA A 6 13.70 9.15 11.19
CA ALA A 6 14.02 8.45 12.43
C ALA A 6 15.35 8.89 13.03
N ALA A 7 16.40 8.98 12.21
CA ALA A 7 17.73 9.41 12.65
C ALA A 7 17.74 10.84 13.19
N ASN A 8 16.84 11.71 12.70
CA ASN A 8 16.67 13.08 13.19
C ASN A 8 15.63 13.21 14.31
N GLY A 9 15.18 12.09 14.89
CA GLY A 9 14.23 12.09 16.01
C GLY A 9 12.83 12.61 15.68
N ILE A 10 12.48 12.78 14.39
CA ILE A 10 11.19 13.31 13.99
C ILE A 10 10.08 12.34 14.41
N LEU A 11 9.11 12.85 15.15
CA LEU A 11 7.99 12.09 15.73
C LEU A 11 8.41 10.97 16.70
N ALA A 12 9.65 10.92 17.17
CA ALA A 12 10.15 9.86 18.04
C ALA A 12 9.41 9.78 19.40
N SER A 13 9.00 10.93 19.92
CA SER A 13 8.38 11.06 21.25
C SER A 13 6.85 10.96 21.23
N VAL A 14 6.23 10.73 20.07
CA VAL A 14 4.77 10.70 19.98
C VAL A 14 4.23 9.40 20.58
N ARG A 15 3.76 9.52 21.81
CA ARG A 15 3.08 8.45 22.55
C ARG A 15 1.64 8.83 22.84
N ARG A 16 0.76 7.85 22.88
CA ARG A 16 -0.66 7.98 23.22
C ARG A 16 -1.07 6.82 24.14
N ARG A 17 -2.33 6.85 24.57
CA ARG A 17 -2.90 5.70 25.29
C ARG A 17 -2.82 4.46 24.41
N PRO A 18 -2.36 3.32 24.96
CA PRO A 18 -2.36 2.04 24.25
C PRO A 18 -3.75 1.72 23.68
N VAL A 19 -3.76 1.20 22.45
CA VAL A 19 -4.98 0.73 21.79
C VAL A 19 -5.14 -0.75 22.04
N ILE A 20 -6.34 -1.19 22.39
CA ILE A 20 -6.64 -2.61 22.53
C ILE A 20 -6.90 -3.18 21.13
N VAL A 21 -6.00 -4.02 20.66
CA VAL A 21 -6.14 -4.72 19.38
C VAL A 21 -6.71 -6.11 19.64
N SER A 22 -8.03 -6.21 19.65
CA SER A 22 -8.74 -7.48 19.84
C SER A 22 -8.80 -8.31 18.55
N ASP A 23 -9.04 -9.62 18.69
CA ASP A 23 -9.27 -10.49 17.51
C ASP A 23 -10.47 -10.04 16.67
N GLY A 24 -11.51 -9.51 17.31
CA GLY A 24 -12.66 -8.91 16.62
C GLY A 24 -12.25 -7.70 15.76
N PHE A 25 -11.39 -6.83 16.30
CA PHE A 25 -10.84 -5.69 15.54
C PHE A 25 -10.00 -6.17 14.34
N LEU A 26 -9.12 -7.14 14.54
CA LEU A 26 -8.29 -7.72 13.47
C LEU A 26 -9.15 -8.37 12.38
N THR A 27 -10.17 -9.11 12.77
CA THR A 27 -11.12 -9.73 11.84
C THR A 27 -11.93 -8.68 11.08
N GLY A 28 -12.39 -7.65 11.78
CA GLY A 28 -13.10 -6.51 11.17
C GLY A 28 -12.27 -5.80 10.11
N MET A 29 -10.97 -5.58 10.37
CA MET A 29 -10.03 -5.03 9.38
C MET A 29 -9.93 -5.94 8.14
N GLN A 30 -9.81 -7.26 8.32
CA GLN A 30 -9.72 -8.19 7.19
C GLN A 30 -11.01 -8.24 6.37
N VAL A 31 -12.16 -8.25 7.04
CA VAL A 31 -13.47 -8.16 6.36
C VAL A 31 -13.60 -6.86 5.57
N ALA A 32 -13.22 -5.74 6.17
CA ALA A 32 -13.20 -4.46 5.47
C ALA A 32 -12.26 -4.49 4.25
N GLY A 33 -11.07 -5.09 4.37
CA GLY A 33 -10.14 -5.27 3.25
C GLY A 33 -10.72 -6.13 2.12
N ILE A 34 -11.40 -7.23 2.45
CA ILE A 34 -12.07 -8.08 1.46
C ILE A 34 -13.20 -7.32 0.76
N ILE A 35 -14.03 -6.61 1.51
CA ILE A 35 -15.12 -5.79 0.95
C ILE A 35 -14.55 -4.70 0.03
N SER A 36 -13.52 -3.99 0.49
CA SER A 36 -12.86 -2.95 -0.32
C SER A 36 -12.32 -3.52 -1.63
N LEU A 37 -11.66 -4.67 -1.58
CA LEU A 37 -11.16 -5.35 -2.77
C LEU A 37 -12.31 -5.75 -3.71
N ALA A 38 -13.39 -6.32 -3.16
CA ALA A 38 -14.55 -6.71 -3.95
C ALA A 38 -15.20 -5.50 -4.65
N LEU A 39 -15.36 -4.37 -3.94
CA LEU A 39 -15.88 -3.13 -4.52
C LEU A 39 -14.98 -2.61 -5.64
N CYS A 40 -13.66 -2.61 -5.45
CA CYS A 40 -12.71 -2.22 -6.50
C CYS A 40 -12.79 -3.12 -7.75
N LEU A 41 -13.12 -4.40 -7.59
CA LEU A 41 -13.25 -5.36 -8.71
C LEU A 41 -14.61 -5.25 -9.41
N ILE A 42 -15.68 -4.91 -8.68
CA ILE A 42 -17.05 -4.80 -9.22
C ILE A 42 -17.22 -3.47 -9.96
N ASP A 43 -16.77 -2.38 -9.36
CA ASP A 43 -16.90 -1.03 -9.92
C ASP A 43 -15.60 -0.23 -9.66
N PRO A 44 -14.57 -0.48 -10.47
CA PRO A 44 -13.28 0.18 -10.30
C PRO A 44 -13.34 1.70 -10.51
N GLU A 45 -14.29 2.19 -11.27
CA GLU A 45 -14.42 3.62 -11.60
C GLU A 45 -14.72 4.46 -10.35
N HIS A 46 -15.59 3.97 -9.47
CA HIS A 46 -16.00 4.70 -8.26
C HIS A 46 -15.21 4.28 -7.01
N PHE A 47 -14.78 3.01 -6.93
CA PHE A 47 -14.17 2.45 -5.74
C PHE A 47 -12.63 2.29 -5.81
N TYR A 48 -11.98 2.68 -6.93
CA TYR A 48 -10.52 2.58 -7.02
C TYR A 48 -9.74 3.21 -5.86
N PRO A 49 -10.21 4.30 -5.18
CA PRO A 49 -9.44 4.87 -4.08
C PRO A 49 -9.28 3.92 -2.89
N LEU A 50 -10.17 2.96 -2.73
CA LEU A 50 -10.09 1.96 -1.66
C LEU A 50 -8.87 1.04 -1.80
N ILE A 51 -8.33 0.88 -3.02
CA ILE A 51 -7.18 0.01 -3.28
C ILE A 51 -5.96 0.40 -2.44
N TRP A 52 -5.81 1.68 -2.11
CA TRP A 52 -4.74 2.23 -1.29
C TRP A 52 -4.77 1.84 0.19
N GLY A 53 -5.70 1.01 0.61
CA GLY A 53 -5.78 0.51 1.97
C GLY A 53 -5.96 -1.00 2.05
N VAL A 54 -6.30 -1.66 0.94
CA VAL A 54 -6.65 -3.09 0.91
C VAL A 54 -5.54 -3.96 1.48
N THR A 55 -4.32 -3.78 1.00
CA THR A 55 -3.17 -4.61 1.43
C THR A 55 -2.86 -4.43 2.91
N ALA A 56 -2.93 -3.19 3.40
CA ALA A 56 -2.73 -2.92 4.83
C ALA A 56 -3.85 -3.55 5.68
N LEU A 57 -5.11 -3.43 5.26
CA LEU A 57 -6.25 -4.02 5.96
C LEU A 57 -6.17 -5.55 6.03
N LEU A 58 -5.66 -6.20 5.00
CA LEU A 58 -5.52 -7.65 4.96
C LEU A 58 -4.27 -8.16 5.69
N LEU A 59 -3.12 -7.50 5.48
CA LEU A 59 -1.83 -8.01 5.95
C LEU A 59 -1.44 -7.51 7.33
N ALA A 60 -1.87 -6.34 7.79
CA ALA A 60 -1.52 -5.89 9.14
C ALA A 60 -2.10 -6.82 10.23
N PRO A 61 -3.39 -7.28 10.16
CA PRO A 61 -3.90 -8.29 11.07
C PRO A 61 -3.15 -9.63 10.99
N LEU A 62 -2.80 -10.04 9.78
CA LEU A 62 -2.02 -11.26 9.58
C LEU A 62 -0.65 -11.18 10.22
N ASN A 63 0.06 -10.07 10.03
CA ASN A 63 1.35 -9.80 10.66
C ASN A 63 1.21 -9.79 12.19
N HIS A 64 0.20 -9.11 12.71
CA HIS A 64 -0.06 -9.04 14.14
C HIS A 64 -0.29 -10.43 14.75
N ARG A 65 -1.17 -11.27 14.17
CA ARG A 65 -1.44 -12.63 14.64
C ARG A 65 -0.20 -13.53 14.59
N ARG A 66 0.74 -13.27 13.68
CA ARG A 66 2.02 -13.99 13.59
C ARG A 66 3.09 -13.49 14.54
N GLY A 67 2.80 -12.48 15.33
CA GLY A 67 3.79 -11.90 16.22
C GLY A 67 4.79 -10.98 15.53
N ILE A 68 4.55 -10.63 14.27
CA ILE A 68 5.42 -9.71 13.54
C ILE A 68 5.21 -8.29 14.08
N ASP A 69 6.29 -7.61 14.44
CA ASP A 69 6.22 -6.23 14.91
C ASP A 69 5.80 -5.30 13.76
N GLY A 70 4.69 -4.62 13.96
CA GLY A 70 4.09 -3.72 12.99
C GLY A 70 3.35 -2.59 13.70
N TRP A 71 2.74 -1.70 12.91
CA TRP A 71 2.07 -0.53 13.44
C TRP A 71 0.94 -0.87 14.45
N LEU A 72 0.23 -1.99 14.30
CA LEU A 72 -0.77 -2.42 15.29
C LEU A 72 -0.13 -2.75 16.64
N ARG A 73 1.00 -3.47 16.67
CA ARG A 73 1.73 -3.75 17.92
C ARG A 73 2.36 -2.51 18.53
N GLN A 74 2.79 -1.58 17.70
CA GLN A 74 3.27 -0.27 18.18
C GLN A 74 2.13 0.50 18.86
N TRP A 75 0.93 0.46 18.32
CA TRP A 75 -0.25 1.09 18.93
C TRP A 75 -0.66 0.42 20.24
N GLU A 76 -0.54 -0.90 20.36
CA GLU A 76 -0.72 -1.62 21.64
C GLU A 76 0.26 -1.15 22.72
N ARG A 77 1.46 -0.71 22.34
CA ARG A 77 2.45 -0.14 23.23
C ARG A 77 2.32 1.37 23.43
N GLY A 78 1.33 1.98 22.78
CA GLY A 78 1.14 3.44 22.77
C GLY A 78 2.18 4.19 21.94
N GLU A 79 2.92 3.51 21.07
CA GLU A 79 3.98 4.05 20.22
C GLU A 79 3.42 4.44 18.83
N PHE A 80 2.92 5.67 18.71
CA PHE A 80 2.35 6.16 17.47
C PHE A 80 3.38 6.82 16.54
N GLY A 81 4.51 7.25 17.09
CA GLY A 81 5.55 7.95 16.36
C GLY A 81 6.03 7.23 15.10
N PRO A 82 6.40 5.92 15.17
CA PRO A 82 6.85 5.19 13.99
C PRO A 82 5.80 5.11 12.87
N THR A 83 4.53 4.94 13.22
CA THR A 83 3.44 4.93 12.23
C THR A 83 3.27 6.30 11.57
N LEU A 84 3.21 7.37 12.36
CA LEU A 84 3.07 8.73 11.85
C LEU A 84 4.27 9.12 10.97
N ARG A 85 5.47 8.72 11.35
CA ARG A 85 6.68 8.94 10.57
C ARG A 85 6.61 8.22 9.22
N MET A 86 6.11 7.00 9.19
CA MET A 86 5.92 6.25 7.94
C MET A 86 4.87 6.89 7.04
N LEU A 87 3.74 7.36 7.60
CA LEU A 87 2.73 8.13 6.86
C LEU A 87 3.34 9.43 6.28
N LEU A 88 4.13 10.14 7.07
CA LEU A 88 4.84 11.35 6.62
C LEU A 88 5.83 11.02 5.51
N ALA A 89 6.60 9.96 5.65
CA ALA A 89 7.55 9.50 4.64
C ALA A 89 6.86 9.14 3.31
N GLY A 90 5.69 8.48 3.38
CA GLY A 90 4.85 8.18 2.23
C GLY A 90 4.34 9.44 1.55
N GLY A 91 3.80 10.38 2.33
CA GLY A 91 3.34 11.68 1.81
C GLY A 91 4.45 12.48 1.14
N MET A 92 5.64 12.53 1.75
CA MET A 92 6.82 13.19 1.14
C MET A 92 7.25 12.49 -0.15
N ALA A 93 7.29 11.16 -0.17
CA ALA A 93 7.63 10.39 -1.37
C ALA A 93 6.64 10.66 -2.50
N GLY A 94 5.34 10.69 -2.17
CA GLY A 94 4.28 11.03 -3.11
C GLY A 94 4.38 12.46 -3.64
N GLY A 95 4.68 13.43 -2.77
CA GLY A 95 4.92 14.80 -3.19
C GLY A 95 6.11 14.93 -4.17
N PHE A 96 7.21 14.22 -3.91
CA PHE A 96 8.33 14.15 -4.86
C PHE A 96 7.93 13.46 -6.16
N TRP A 97 7.20 12.36 -6.09
CA TRP A 97 6.68 11.67 -7.28
C TRP A 97 5.89 12.62 -8.16
N GLU A 98 4.91 13.34 -7.59
CA GLU A 98 4.05 14.27 -8.34
C GLU A 98 4.83 15.45 -8.88
N PHE A 99 5.77 15.99 -8.11
CA PHE A 99 6.66 17.06 -8.58
C PHE A 99 7.45 16.65 -9.83
N PHE A 100 8.09 15.47 -9.81
CA PHE A 100 8.84 14.99 -10.98
C PHE A 100 7.93 14.56 -12.13
N ASN A 101 6.76 13.97 -11.82
CA ASN A 101 5.77 13.60 -12.82
C ASN A 101 5.28 14.84 -13.59
N PHE A 102 5.01 15.94 -12.91
CA PHE A 102 4.50 17.18 -13.53
C PHE A 102 5.43 17.73 -14.60
N TRP A 103 6.74 17.67 -14.37
CA TRP A 103 7.75 18.18 -15.30
C TRP A 103 8.21 17.17 -16.34
N ALA A 104 7.75 15.93 -16.27
CA ALA A 104 8.13 14.89 -17.23
C ALA A 104 7.47 15.12 -18.60
N ARG A 105 8.18 14.78 -19.68
CA ARG A 105 7.61 14.81 -21.05
C ARG A 105 6.50 13.78 -21.22
N ALA A 106 6.77 12.53 -20.77
CA ALA A 106 5.78 11.47 -20.68
C ALA A 106 5.34 11.38 -19.21
N LYS A 107 4.22 11.99 -18.90
CA LYS A 107 3.74 12.10 -17.53
C LYS A 107 2.46 11.30 -17.31
N TRP A 108 2.28 10.87 -16.08
CA TRP A 108 1.06 10.26 -15.64
C TRP A 108 0.01 11.34 -15.38
N ILE A 109 -1.13 11.25 -16.04
CA ILE A 109 -2.27 12.16 -15.88
C ILE A 109 -3.39 11.40 -15.20
N TYR A 110 -3.89 11.94 -14.11
CA TYR A 110 -5.01 11.33 -13.38
C TYR A 110 -6.32 11.85 -13.95
N THR A 111 -7.17 10.91 -14.39
CA THR A 111 -8.55 11.19 -14.80
C THR A 111 -9.48 10.49 -13.83
N VAL A 112 -10.05 11.24 -12.89
CA VAL A 112 -10.93 10.69 -11.86
C VAL A 112 -12.33 11.27 -12.03
N PRO A 113 -13.40 10.48 -11.80
CA PRO A 113 -14.76 10.94 -12.02
C PRO A 113 -15.22 12.01 -11.02
N LEU A 114 -14.54 12.11 -9.87
CA LEU A 114 -14.88 13.05 -8.80
C LEU A 114 -13.65 13.88 -8.41
N PHE A 115 -13.87 15.17 -8.10
CA PHE A 115 -12.81 16.09 -7.59
C PHE A 115 -11.67 16.38 -8.57
N ASP A 116 -11.89 16.25 -9.88
CA ASP A 116 -10.88 16.50 -10.91
C ASP A 116 -10.49 17.99 -11.00
N GLU A 117 -11.33 18.89 -10.52
CA GLU A 117 -11.09 20.34 -10.54
C GLU A 117 -10.04 20.81 -9.52
N TRP A 118 -9.81 20.04 -8.45
CA TRP A 118 -8.93 20.43 -7.34
C TRP A 118 -7.64 19.62 -7.40
N LYS A 119 -6.73 20.00 -8.29
CA LYS A 119 -5.43 19.35 -8.48
C LYS A 119 -4.28 20.18 -7.93
N LEU A 120 -3.30 19.49 -7.37
CA LEU A 120 -1.95 20.02 -7.17
C LEU A 120 -1.02 19.18 -8.07
N PHE A 121 -0.30 19.83 -8.96
CA PHE A 121 0.35 19.19 -10.10
C PHE A 121 -0.68 18.44 -10.98
N GLU A 122 -0.51 17.14 -11.21
CA GLU A 122 -1.45 16.32 -11.97
C GLU A 122 -2.45 15.56 -11.08
N MET A 123 -2.19 15.49 -9.77
CA MET A 123 -2.94 14.69 -8.82
C MET A 123 -4.07 15.50 -8.15
N PRO A 124 -5.31 14.99 -8.10
CA PRO A 124 -6.34 15.55 -7.24
C PRO A 124 -5.91 15.55 -5.77
N LEU A 125 -6.27 16.60 -5.01
CA LEU A 125 -5.82 16.76 -3.62
C LEU A 125 -6.11 15.53 -2.73
N LEU A 126 -7.26 14.90 -2.90
CA LEU A 126 -7.62 13.70 -2.15
C LEU A 126 -6.75 12.49 -2.53
N GLY A 127 -6.20 12.46 -3.74
CA GLY A 127 -5.29 11.41 -4.20
C GLY A 127 -3.99 11.36 -3.39
N TYR A 128 -3.55 12.50 -2.85
CA TYR A 128 -2.37 12.53 -1.98
C TYR A 128 -2.51 11.69 -0.70
N LEU A 129 -3.73 11.41 -0.25
CA LEU A 129 -3.97 10.51 0.89
C LEU A 129 -3.61 9.05 0.58
N GLY A 130 -3.57 8.68 -0.69
CA GLY A 130 -3.13 7.36 -1.12
C GLY A 130 -1.68 7.07 -0.81
N PHE A 131 -0.77 8.04 -0.90
CA PHE A 131 0.66 7.83 -0.68
C PHE A 131 1.01 7.41 0.76
N PRO A 132 0.50 8.09 1.82
CA PRO A 132 0.65 7.61 3.19
C PRO A 132 0.09 6.20 3.40
N ALA A 133 -1.10 5.90 2.88
CA ALA A 133 -1.70 4.58 2.97
C ALA A 133 -0.84 3.51 2.27
N PHE A 134 -0.36 3.80 1.07
CA PHE A 134 0.54 2.93 0.32
C PHE A 134 1.85 2.64 1.06
N ALA A 135 2.40 3.62 1.79
CA ALA A 135 3.59 3.37 2.61
C ALA A 135 3.34 2.32 3.71
N LEU A 136 2.16 2.34 4.35
CA LEU A 136 1.76 1.30 5.31
C LEU A 136 1.58 -0.07 4.64
N GLU A 137 1.01 -0.10 3.43
CA GLU A 137 0.89 -1.33 2.65
C GLU A 137 2.26 -1.94 2.34
N CYS A 138 3.17 -1.15 1.79
CA CYS A 138 4.54 -1.55 1.51
C CYS A 138 5.23 -2.09 2.78
N ALA A 139 5.04 -1.41 3.92
CA ALA A 139 5.60 -1.87 5.17
C ALA A 139 5.03 -3.22 5.63
N CYS A 140 3.72 -3.44 5.46
CA CYS A 140 3.08 -4.71 5.80
C CYS A 140 3.62 -5.85 4.93
N VAL A 141 3.74 -5.63 3.62
CA VAL A 141 4.31 -6.61 2.69
C VAL A 141 5.76 -6.89 3.01
N TYR A 142 6.59 -5.85 3.18
CA TYR A 142 8.02 -6.02 3.42
C TYR A 142 8.30 -6.77 4.73
N ARG A 143 7.58 -6.45 5.83
CA ARG A 143 7.67 -7.19 7.09
C ARG A 143 7.37 -8.67 6.90
N LEU A 144 6.35 -8.99 6.11
CA LEU A 144 6.01 -10.37 5.82
C LEU A 144 7.10 -11.08 5.01
N LEU A 145 7.69 -10.40 4.01
CA LEU A 145 8.80 -10.93 3.21
C LEU A 145 10.03 -11.18 4.07
N VAL A 146 10.41 -10.27 4.96
CA VAL A 146 11.52 -10.45 5.91
C VAL A 146 11.23 -11.61 6.87
N TRP A 147 10.00 -11.70 7.40
CA TRP A 147 9.59 -12.82 8.26
C TRP A 147 9.72 -14.18 7.56
N TYR A 148 9.41 -14.24 6.27
CA TYR A 148 9.59 -15.45 5.48
C TYR A 148 11.00 -15.62 4.91
N ARG A 149 11.93 -14.71 5.22
CA ARG A 149 13.31 -14.67 4.69
C ARG A 149 13.38 -14.63 3.17
N LEU A 150 12.40 -13.95 2.55
CA LEU A 150 12.32 -13.68 1.12
C LEU A 150 12.92 -12.31 0.76
N ALA A 151 13.10 -11.43 1.74
CA ALA A 151 13.78 -10.16 1.61
C ALA A 151 14.81 -10.01 2.75
N PRO A 152 15.90 -9.24 2.55
CA PRO A 152 16.87 -8.97 3.59
C PRO A 152 16.26 -8.12 4.71
N ALA A 153 16.72 -8.31 5.94
CA ALA A 153 16.42 -7.41 7.04
C ALA A 153 17.05 -6.03 6.76
N PHE A 154 16.28 -4.95 6.92
CA PHE A 154 16.75 -3.59 6.65
C PHE A 154 16.03 -2.56 7.52
N GLY A 155 16.77 -1.62 8.11
CA GLY A 155 16.23 -0.51 8.87
C GLY A 155 15.33 -0.97 10.03
N ALA A 156 14.06 -0.59 10.00
CA ALA A 156 13.04 -0.99 10.98
C ALA A 156 12.44 -2.39 10.74
N PHE A 157 12.87 -3.08 9.68
CA PHE A 157 12.35 -4.39 9.27
C PHE A 157 13.39 -5.48 9.57
N THR A 158 13.59 -5.80 10.83
CA THR A 158 14.66 -6.69 11.29
C THR A 158 14.17 -8.04 11.81
N GLN A 159 12.86 -8.17 12.05
CA GLN A 159 12.32 -9.37 12.67
C GLN A 159 12.17 -10.50 11.65
N GLU A 160 13.12 -11.41 11.64
CA GLU A 160 13.04 -12.65 10.87
C GLU A 160 12.27 -13.71 11.65
N GLY A 161 11.46 -14.46 10.93
CA GLY A 161 10.74 -15.62 11.45
C GLY A 161 11.63 -16.87 11.50
N PRO A 162 11.06 -17.99 11.99
CA PRO A 162 11.76 -19.27 12.05
C PRO A 162 12.26 -19.70 10.68
N ALA A 163 13.41 -20.34 10.64
CA ALA A 163 13.95 -20.90 9.42
C ALA A 163 12.97 -21.93 8.82
N ARG A 164 12.66 -21.78 7.55
CA ARG A 164 11.73 -22.66 6.83
C ARG A 164 12.48 -23.45 5.79
N GLY A 165 11.99 -24.66 5.52
CA GLY A 165 12.57 -25.51 4.47
C GLY A 165 12.46 -24.88 3.07
N PRO A 166 13.30 -25.33 2.14
CA PRO A 166 13.31 -24.79 0.78
C PRO A 166 11.98 -24.90 0.07
N LEU A 167 11.22 -25.96 0.31
CA LEU A 167 9.89 -26.17 -0.27
C LEU A 167 8.91 -25.04 0.09
N THR A 168 8.88 -24.62 1.37
CA THR A 168 8.01 -23.53 1.80
C THR A 168 8.32 -22.23 1.09
N ARG A 169 9.62 -21.94 0.85
CA ARG A 169 10.05 -20.75 0.12
C ARG A 169 9.63 -20.83 -1.35
N VAL A 170 9.86 -21.97 -1.99
CA VAL A 170 9.46 -22.19 -3.39
C VAL A 170 7.95 -21.98 -3.54
N VAL A 171 7.14 -22.59 -2.68
CA VAL A 171 5.67 -22.41 -2.69
C VAL A 171 5.28 -20.95 -2.51
N ALA A 172 5.88 -20.25 -1.55
CA ALA A 172 5.56 -18.84 -1.31
C ALA A 172 5.93 -17.94 -2.50
N VAL A 173 7.09 -18.16 -3.11
CA VAL A 173 7.52 -17.43 -4.32
C VAL A 173 6.60 -17.74 -5.49
N THR A 174 6.27 -19.02 -5.71
CA THR A 174 5.36 -19.43 -6.79
C THR A 174 3.99 -18.77 -6.64
N ILE A 175 3.41 -18.76 -5.43
CA ILE A 175 2.13 -18.07 -5.17
C ILE A 175 2.26 -16.56 -5.44
N ALA A 176 3.33 -15.92 -4.97
CA ALA A 176 3.56 -14.50 -5.20
C ALA A 176 3.67 -14.17 -6.69
N VAL A 177 4.40 -14.97 -7.46
CA VAL A 177 4.54 -14.82 -8.92
C VAL A 177 3.20 -15.03 -9.62
N LEU A 178 2.43 -16.04 -9.23
CA LEU A 178 1.09 -16.30 -9.81
C LEU A 178 0.15 -15.11 -9.55
N ILE A 179 0.10 -14.59 -8.32
CA ILE A 179 -0.73 -13.42 -7.98
C ILE A 179 -0.29 -12.20 -8.79
N ALA A 180 1.01 -11.92 -8.86
CA ALA A 180 1.53 -10.79 -9.61
C ALA A 180 1.23 -10.90 -11.11
N THR A 181 1.43 -12.09 -11.70
CA THR A 181 1.16 -12.33 -13.12
C THR A 181 -0.33 -12.23 -13.43
N THR A 182 -1.18 -12.82 -12.58
CA THR A 182 -2.65 -12.74 -12.75
C THR A 182 -3.13 -11.30 -12.63
N GLY A 183 -2.63 -10.57 -11.64
CA GLY A 183 -2.94 -9.15 -11.45
C GLY A 183 -2.49 -8.30 -12.64
N TYR A 184 -1.27 -8.51 -13.12
CA TYR A 184 -0.75 -7.82 -14.31
C TYR A 184 -1.62 -8.07 -15.54
N VAL A 185 -1.93 -9.34 -15.84
CA VAL A 185 -2.77 -9.71 -17.00
C VAL A 185 -4.18 -9.14 -16.87
N ALA A 186 -4.76 -9.14 -15.66
CA ALA A 186 -6.08 -8.57 -15.42
C ALA A 186 -6.10 -7.06 -15.66
N VAL A 187 -5.09 -6.34 -15.13
CA VAL A 187 -4.93 -4.89 -15.35
C VAL A 187 -4.73 -4.58 -16.83
N ASP A 188 -3.84 -5.31 -17.51
CA ASP A 188 -3.56 -5.13 -18.93
C ASP A 188 -4.84 -5.29 -19.77
N ARG A 189 -5.61 -6.35 -19.52
CA ARG A 189 -6.85 -6.60 -20.27
C ARG A 189 -7.96 -5.61 -19.99
N VAL A 190 -8.17 -5.23 -18.74
CA VAL A 190 -9.29 -4.39 -18.33
C VAL A 190 -9.00 -2.91 -18.58
N ILE A 191 -7.78 -2.43 -18.29
CA ILE A 191 -7.46 -1.01 -18.33
C ILE A 191 -6.96 -0.61 -19.72
N ILE A 192 -6.04 -1.37 -20.31
CA ILE A 192 -5.41 -0.99 -21.59
C ILE A 192 -6.36 -1.28 -22.76
N ILE A 193 -6.91 -2.48 -22.83
CA ILE A 193 -7.74 -2.90 -23.98
C ILE A 193 -9.10 -2.21 -23.97
N SER A 194 -9.73 -2.05 -22.79
CA SER A 194 -11.07 -1.47 -22.69
C SER A 194 -11.11 0.05 -22.91
N ARG A 195 -9.99 0.74 -22.72
CA ARG A 195 -9.91 2.21 -22.83
C ARG A 195 -9.13 2.71 -24.03
N THR A 196 -8.54 1.83 -24.82
CA THR A 196 -7.94 2.21 -26.10
C THR A 196 -9.05 2.39 -27.12
N PRO A 197 -9.29 3.61 -27.68
CA PRO A 197 -10.28 3.80 -28.76
C PRO A 197 -9.91 2.85 -29.91
N ARG A 198 -10.88 2.12 -30.40
CA ARG A 198 -10.66 1.33 -31.64
C ARG A 198 -10.41 2.31 -32.79
N VAL A 199 -9.53 1.92 -33.71
CA VAL A 199 -9.23 2.73 -34.87
C VAL A 199 -10.51 3.08 -35.64
N ASP A 200 -11.52 2.22 -35.57
CA ASP A 200 -12.82 2.38 -36.18
C ASP A 200 -13.70 3.48 -35.52
N ASP A 201 -13.36 3.88 -34.27
CA ASP A 201 -14.08 4.93 -33.55
C ASP A 201 -13.52 6.34 -33.83
N VAL A 202 -12.42 6.43 -34.57
CA VAL A 202 -11.84 7.70 -35.01
C VAL A 202 -12.48 8.07 -36.33
N ALA A 203 -13.41 9.04 -36.32
CA ALA A 203 -14.03 9.55 -37.53
C ALA A 203 -12.95 9.96 -38.54
N PRO A 204 -13.06 9.60 -39.80
CA PRO A 204 -12.15 10.08 -40.83
C PRO A 204 -12.23 11.61 -40.88
N LEU A 205 -11.07 12.27 -40.82
CA LEU A 205 -10.88 13.71 -40.96
C LEU A 205 -11.33 14.16 -42.36
#